data_b035bfa5db7a5a8f5f461c1fdc147683
#
_entry.id   b035bfa5db7a5a8f5f461c1fdc147683
#
_cell.length_a   1.000
_cell.length_b   1.000
_cell.length_c   1.000
_cell.angle_alpha   90.00
_cell.angle_beta   90.00
_cell.angle_gamma   90.00
#
_symmetry.space_group_name_H-M   'P 1'
#
loop_
_entity.id
_entity.type
_entity.pdbx_description
1 polymer ?
#
loop_
_entity_poly.entity_id
_entity_poly.type
_entity_poly.pdbx_seq_one_letter_code
_entity_poly.pdbx_strand_id
1 'polypeptide(L)'
;MKRRGISRRDFIKAGLVTASAASLCPGILKPSRTWAASPQADATLKGGLMNPQNIMSRLSKYIVEAGGKSLSEAVSEEAKHHILDTTAAMVSGSRLKPGELAIKFVRAQGGTSEAQVIGADFLTTAINAAMANGFMAHADETDDSHAPSLTHPGCAIVPAALAMAERENASGEAFLRAVVLGYDVSSRIGRVMGIGDGRVYGHSTHAIGPLFGATAAAASLAKFDQRQVRYALAYSGQQASGITSWGRDKEHVEKAFVFAGMGARNGVTSVMFVGHGFTGEEDIFSGESNFLEVFCPGRDQLPKWIDNLGSHHDITLTNIKKFSVGSPIQAAADAMTSLVQEYKLTADRVKGIDVHLPPQGAQVVNNRTMPDVNCQYIMTVILLDGKLTFKAAQSYARMSDPKVREVQARVNLIGDPQFAGEERKRPALVRIHLTDGRTVEKLVPAVRGTADNPMTRSEVEVKCQDLLQGVLGKDRANLLIGTIWALEKVQSVRELRSLLSS
;
A
#
# COMPACT_ATOMS: atom_id res chain seq x y z
N MET A 1 12.80 15.82 51.88
CA MET A 1 13.98 15.05 51.46
C MET A 1 14.42 15.49 50.06
N LYS A 2 15.53 16.26 49.97
CA LYS A 2 16.06 16.79 48.70
C LYS A 2 16.86 15.69 47.99
N ARG A 3 16.48 15.32 46.77
CA ARG A 3 17.28 14.43 45.89
C ARG A 3 18.48 15.22 45.36
N ARG A 4 19.71 14.80 45.76
CA ARG A 4 20.96 15.31 45.20
C ARG A 4 21.17 14.71 43.79
N GLY A 5 21.30 15.55 42.78
CA GLY A 5 21.70 15.16 41.44
C GLY A 5 23.17 14.78 41.38
N ILE A 6 23.47 13.70 40.67
CA ILE A 6 24.83 13.22 40.40
C ILE A 6 25.48 14.15 39.37
N SER A 7 26.67 14.68 39.65
CA SER A 7 27.38 15.62 38.79
C SER A 7 28.12 14.87 37.64
N ARG A 8 28.35 15.57 36.51
CA ARG A 8 29.12 15.04 35.38
C ARG A 8 30.54 14.55 35.76
N ARG A 9 31.13 15.03 36.84
CA ARG A 9 32.45 14.60 37.33
C ARG A 9 32.41 13.21 37.98
N ASP A 10 31.28 12.80 38.55
CA ASP A 10 31.13 11.51 39.22
C ASP A 10 30.97 10.39 38.22
N PHE A 11 30.43 10.68 37.02
CA PHE A 11 30.30 9.73 35.93
C PHE A 11 31.64 9.37 35.25
N ILE A 12 32.59 10.32 35.20
CA ILE A 12 33.93 10.11 34.62
C ILE A 12 34.82 9.29 35.54
N LYS A 13 34.63 9.36 36.86
CA LYS A 13 35.41 8.58 37.83
C LYS A 13 34.96 7.11 37.94
N ALA A 14 33.72 6.79 37.60
CA ALA A 14 33.23 5.41 37.57
C ALA A 14 33.68 4.60 36.32
N GLY A 15 34.12 5.29 35.26
CA GLY A 15 34.59 4.68 34.02
C GLY A 15 36.05 4.23 33.97
N LEU A 16 36.84 4.55 35.03
CA LEU A 16 38.30 4.34 35.06
C LEU A 16 38.75 3.20 35.98
N VAL A 17 37.88 2.40 36.55
CA VAL A 17 38.23 1.33 37.52
C VAL A 17 38.01 -0.09 36.95
N THR A 18 37.63 -0.28 35.68
CA THR A 18 37.41 -1.61 35.08
C THR A 18 38.46 -2.01 34.03
N ALA A 19 39.63 -1.38 34.03
CA ALA A 19 40.71 -1.74 33.10
C ALA A 19 41.94 -2.39 33.77
N SER A 20 41.76 -3.19 34.83
CA SER A 20 42.90 -3.90 35.47
C SER A 20 42.45 -5.19 36.15
N ALA A 21 41.90 -6.15 35.40
CA ALA A 21 41.82 -7.53 35.86
C ALA A 21 41.53 -8.48 34.67
N ALA A 22 42.45 -8.55 33.70
CA ALA A 22 42.45 -9.58 32.68
C ALA A 22 43.89 -10.12 32.51
N SER A 23 44.37 -10.78 33.54
CA SER A 23 45.55 -11.64 33.48
C SER A 23 45.27 -12.86 34.36
N LEU A 24 45.33 -14.03 33.75
CA LEU A 24 45.29 -15.38 34.28
C LEU A 24 44.00 -16.18 33.93
N CYS A 25 43.94 -16.65 32.65
CA CYS A 25 43.45 -17.97 32.30
C CYS A 25 44.22 -18.46 31.06
N PRO A 26 45.19 -19.37 31.16
CA PRO A 26 45.79 -20.05 30.03
C PRO A 26 44.94 -21.27 29.68
N GLY A 27 44.47 -21.31 28.48
CA GLY A 27 43.89 -22.54 27.94
C GLY A 27 42.54 -22.35 27.27
N ILE A 28 42.57 -22.47 25.98
CA ILE A 28 41.54 -22.66 24.93
C ILE A 28 41.43 -21.44 24.01
N LEU A 29 42.51 -21.08 23.34
CA LEU A 29 42.46 -20.51 22.01
C LEU A 29 42.61 -21.65 21.00
N LYS A 30 41.50 -22.23 20.55
CA LYS A 30 41.51 -22.98 19.30
C LYS A 30 41.72 -21.97 18.15
N PRO A 31 42.58 -22.26 17.19
CA PRO A 31 42.81 -21.34 16.10
C PRO A 31 41.52 -21.11 15.34
N SER A 32 41.27 -19.82 15.02
CA SER A 32 40.26 -19.38 14.11
C SER A 32 40.18 -20.30 12.89
N ARG A 33 39.00 -20.86 12.64
CA ARG A 33 38.74 -21.50 11.35
C ARG A 33 39.01 -20.44 10.28
N THR A 34 40.09 -20.60 9.54
CA THR A 34 40.22 -20.03 8.22
C THR A 34 38.97 -20.43 7.44
N TRP A 35 38.28 -19.48 6.91
CA TRP A 35 37.18 -19.69 5.96
C TRP A 35 37.81 -20.41 4.74
N ALA A 36 37.90 -21.74 4.79
CA ALA A 36 38.07 -22.51 3.59
C ALA A 36 36.78 -22.33 2.79
N ALA A 37 36.93 -21.83 1.57
CA ALA A 37 35.81 -21.82 0.61
C ALA A 37 35.21 -23.23 0.60
N SER A 38 33.93 -23.32 1.02
CA SER A 38 33.20 -24.58 0.91
C SER A 38 33.23 -25.00 -0.56
N PRO A 39 33.46 -26.28 -0.88
CA PRO A 39 33.30 -26.78 -2.24
C PRO A 39 31.87 -26.38 -2.66
N GLN A 40 31.74 -25.77 -3.85
CA GLN A 40 30.46 -25.53 -4.47
C GLN A 40 29.66 -26.81 -4.39
N ALA A 41 28.64 -26.82 -3.56
CA ALA A 41 27.68 -27.90 -3.53
C ALA A 41 27.05 -27.95 -4.93
N ASP A 42 27.36 -29.01 -5.63
CA ASP A 42 26.81 -29.34 -6.94
C ASP A 42 25.31 -29.64 -6.74
N ALA A 43 24.52 -28.58 -6.72
CA ALA A 43 23.08 -28.64 -6.55
C ALA A 43 22.44 -29.00 -7.88
N THR A 44 22.64 -30.21 -8.33
CA THR A 44 21.72 -30.88 -9.26
C THR A 44 20.43 -31.16 -8.52
N LEU A 45 19.61 -30.11 -8.40
CA LEU A 45 18.24 -30.25 -7.98
C LEU A 45 17.48 -31.05 -9.06
N LYS A 46 17.25 -32.32 -8.75
CA LYS A 46 16.36 -33.19 -9.53
C LYS A 46 14.95 -32.61 -9.48
N GLY A 47 14.48 -32.11 -10.63
CA GLY A 47 13.12 -31.65 -10.89
C GLY A 47 13.06 -30.16 -11.15
N GLY A 48 13.01 -29.75 -12.39
CA GLY A 48 12.50 -28.52 -13.01
C GLY A 48 12.56 -27.16 -12.30
N LEU A 49 13.29 -27.03 -11.20
CA LEU A 49 13.49 -25.78 -10.48
C LEU A 49 14.37 -24.85 -11.33
N MET A 50 13.87 -23.65 -11.60
CA MET A 50 14.66 -22.64 -12.28
C MET A 50 15.89 -22.32 -11.42
N ASN A 51 17.08 -22.28 -12.08
CA ASN A 51 18.31 -21.85 -11.43
C ASN A 51 18.07 -20.46 -10.78
N PRO A 52 18.22 -20.30 -9.45
CA PRO A 52 18.07 -19.03 -8.77
C PRO A 52 18.86 -17.89 -9.37
N GLN A 53 20.05 -18.17 -9.94
CA GLN A 53 20.87 -17.19 -10.67
C GLN A 53 20.14 -16.55 -11.87
N ASN A 54 19.13 -17.22 -12.42
CA ASN A 54 18.33 -16.68 -13.50
C ASN A 54 17.28 -15.64 -13.04
N ILE A 55 16.87 -15.64 -11.77
CA ILE A 55 15.83 -14.75 -11.23
C ILE A 55 16.27 -13.29 -11.34
N MET A 56 17.40 -12.95 -10.75
CA MET A 56 17.94 -11.58 -10.78
C MET A 56 18.16 -11.11 -12.20
N SER A 57 18.75 -11.96 -13.05
CA SER A 57 19.02 -11.61 -14.44
C SER A 57 17.73 -11.31 -15.22
N ARG A 58 16.70 -12.14 -15.09
CA ARG A 58 15.41 -11.95 -15.76
C ARG A 58 14.67 -10.74 -15.23
N LEU A 59 14.63 -10.55 -13.91
CA LEU A 59 13.91 -9.43 -13.28
C LEU A 59 14.59 -8.10 -13.62
N SER A 60 15.92 -8.00 -13.50
CA SER A 60 16.64 -6.76 -13.81
C SER A 60 16.56 -6.39 -15.29
N LYS A 61 16.62 -7.39 -16.19
CA LYS A 61 16.41 -7.18 -17.63
C LYS A 61 14.99 -6.65 -17.90
N TYR A 62 13.97 -7.27 -17.29
CA TYR A 62 12.59 -6.83 -17.44
C TYR A 62 12.39 -5.39 -16.98
N ILE A 63 12.96 -4.99 -15.83
CA ILE A 63 12.85 -3.62 -15.32
C ILE A 63 13.42 -2.59 -16.29
N VAL A 64 14.57 -2.91 -16.90
CA VAL A 64 15.18 -2.03 -17.91
C VAL A 64 14.33 -1.93 -19.17
N GLU A 65 13.90 -3.06 -19.71
CA GLU A 65 13.14 -3.11 -20.97
C GLU A 65 11.75 -2.48 -20.86
N ALA A 66 11.10 -2.63 -19.73
CA ALA A 66 9.74 -2.09 -19.49
C ALA A 66 9.67 -0.57 -19.61
N GLY A 67 10.74 0.14 -19.26
CA GLY A 67 10.81 1.61 -19.39
C GLY A 67 10.66 2.14 -20.82
N GLY A 68 11.03 1.35 -21.82
CA GLY A 68 10.92 1.70 -23.24
C GLY A 68 9.79 1.00 -23.99
N LYS A 69 9.08 0.05 -23.35
CA LYS A 69 8.06 -0.78 -24.02
C LYS A 69 6.69 -0.11 -23.97
N SER A 70 6.02 -0.04 -25.13
CA SER A 70 4.63 0.44 -25.20
C SER A 70 3.69 -0.48 -24.42
N LEU A 71 2.73 0.11 -23.72
CA LEU A 71 1.64 -0.60 -23.06
C LEU A 71 0.47 -0.79 -24.05
N SER A 72 -0.33 -1.84 -23.88
CA SER A 72 -1.60 -1.94 -24.56
C SER A 72 -2.57 -0.88 -24.05
N GLU A 73 -3.56 -0.51 -24.88
CA GLU A 73 -4.58 0.46 -24.49
C GLU A 73 -5.31 0.06 -23.20
N ALA A 74 -5.67 -1.22 -23.06
CA ALA A 74 -6.34 -1.72 -21.86
C ALA A 74 -5.48 -1.59 -20.59
N VAL A 75 -4.18 -1.88 -20.68
CA VAL A 75 -3.26 -1.72 -19.53
C VAL A 75 -3.03 -0.25 -19.20
N SER A 76 -2.93 0.60 -20.23
CA SER A 76 -2.78 2.06 -20.03
C SER A 76 -4.02 2.68 -19.38
N GLU A 77 -5.21 2.26 -19.80
CA GLU A 77 -6.46 2.75 -19.21
C GLU A 77 -6.57 2.32 -17.74
N GLU A 78 -6.32 1.04 -17.43
CA GLU A 78 -6.33 0.54 -16.06
C GLU A 78 -5.29 1.24 -15.18
N ALA A 79 -4.10 1.52 -15.72
CA ALA A 79 -3.08 2.26 -14.99
C ALA A 79 -3.53 3.70 -14.66
N LYS A 80 -4.24 4.36 -15.56
CA LYS A 80 -4.81 5.71 -15.29
C LYS A 80 -5.88 5.67 -14.22
N HIS A 81 -6.70 4.60 -14.16
CA HIS A 81 -7.65 4.39 -13.07
C HIS A 81 -6.92 4.35 -11.71
N HIS A 82 -5.88 3.54 -11.57
CA HIS A 82 -5.11 3.40 -10.34
C HIS A 82 -4.30 4.66 -9.97
N ILE A 83 -3.71 5.33 -10.96
CA ILE A 83 -3.00 6.60 -10.75
C ILE A 83 -3.97 7.68 -10.24
N LEU A 84 -5.15 7.78 -10.86
CA LEU A 84 -6.17 8.74 -10.45
C LEU A 84 -6.68 8.43 -9.05
N ASP A 85 -7.00 7.18 -8.76
CA ASP A 85 -7.46 6.72 -7.45
C ASP A 85 -6.46 7.03 -6.34
N THR A 86 -5.19 6.65 -6.54
CA THR A 86 -4.13 6.91 -5.55
C THR A 86 -3.83 8.41 -5.41
N THR A 87 -3.86 9.16 -6.52
CA THR A 87 -3.67 10.62 -6.46
C THR A 87 -4.78 11.30 -5.67
N ALA A 88 -6.03 10.87 -5.86
CA ALA A 88 -7.16 11.37 -5.09
C ALA A 88 -7.05 11.00 -3.59
N ALA A 89 -6.59 9.77 -3.28
CA ALA A 89 -6.30 9.34 -1.91
C ALA A 89 -5.20 10.18 -1.25
N MET A 90 -4.11 10.52 -1.98
CA MET A 90 -3.06 11.42 -1.47
C MET A 90 -3.62 12.82 -1.15
N VAL A 91 -4.45 13.37 -2.02
CA VAL A 91 -5.04 14.71 -1.80
C VAL A 91 -5.97 14.70 -0.60
N SER A 92 -6.94 13.77 -0.49
CA SER A 92 -7.83 13.67 0.67
C SER A 92 -7.06 13.35 1.95
N GLY A 93 -6.11 12.42 1.87
CA GLY A 93 -5.26 11.99 2.98
C GLY A 93 -4.35 13.09 3.54
N SER A 94 -4.04 14.14 2.74
CA SER A 94 -3.27 15.31 3.20
C SER A 94 -3.98 16.07 4.33
N ARG A 95 -5.29 15.87 4.50
CA ARG A 95 -6.13 16.48 5.55
C ARG A 95 -6.50 15.52 6.67
N LEU A 96 -5.97 14.30 6.63
CA LEU A 96 -6.11 13.32 7.70
C LEU A 96 -4.85 13.29 8.57
N LYS A 97 -5.00 12.80 9.80
CA LYS A 97 -3.92 12.80 10.82
C LYS A 97 -2.57 12.25 10.31
N PRO A 98 -2.51 11.08 9.60
CA PRO A 98 -1.24 10.58 9.08
C PRO A 98 -0.57 11.53 8.09
N GLY A 99 -1.35 12.12 7.17
CA GLY A 99 -0.86 13.08 6.18
C GLY A 99 -0.40 14.40 6.80
N GLU A 100 -1.17 14.98 7.73
CA GLU A 100 -0.79 16.22 8.43
C GLU A 100 0.54 16.04 9.19
N LEU A 101 0.71 14.90 9.87
CA LEU A 101 1.95 14.59 10.57
C LEU A 101 3.13 14.40 9.61
N ALA A 102 2.90 13.73 8.48
CA ALA A 102 3.93 13.52 7.46
C ALA A 102 4.36 14.85 6.81
N ILE A 103 3.41 15.73 6.43
CA ILE A 103 3.69 17.08 5.91
C ILE A 103 4.54 17.88 6.92
N LYS A 104 4.11 17.89 8.19
CA LYS A 104 4.83 18.59 9.27
C LYS A 104 6.25 18.05 9.43
N PHE A 105 6.42 16.73 9.39
CA PHE A 105 7.72 16.09 9.55
C PHE A 105 8.66 16.44 8.40
N VAL A 106 8.25 16.26 7.14
CA VAL A 106 9.14 16.52 5.98
C VAL A 106 9.43 18.00 5.79
N ARG A 107 8.49 18.89 6.13
CA ARG A 107 8.75 20.35 6.17
C ARG A 107 9.89 20.70 7.12
N ALA A 108 9.94 20.04 8.28
CA ALA A 108 11.01 20.25 9.26
C ALA A 108 12.37 19.66 8.80
N GLN A 109 12.35 18.62 7.94
CA GLN A 109 13.58 18.06 7.36
C GLN A 109 14.19 18.96 6.27
N GLY A 110 13.36 19.74 5.55
CA GLY A 110 13.82 20.54 4.43
C GLY A 110 14.34 19.70 3.25
N GLY A 111 15.40 20.16 2.62
CA GLY A 111 16.10 19.47 1.54
C GLY A 111 15.96 20.17 0.19
N THR A 112 16.63 19.62 -0.85
CA THR A 112 16.60 20.16 -2.22
C THR A 112 15.19 20.07 -2.80
N SER A 113 14.77 21.09 -3.52
CA SER A 113 13.43 21.21 -4.13
C SER A 113 13.29 20.34 -5.39
N GLU A 114 13.16 19.02 -5.21
CA GLU A 114 13.08 18.04 -6.30
C GLU A 114 11.64 17.66 -6.64
N ALA A 115 10.81 17.38 -5.61
CA ALA A 115 9.45 16.86 -5.77
C ALA A 115 8.47 17.49 -4.79
N GLN A 116 7.19 17.54 -5.20
CA GLN A 116 6.12 18.17 -4.44
C GLN A 116 5.57 17.27 -3.35
N VAL A 117 5.30 17.87 -2.19
CA VAL A 117 4.43 17.30 -1.16
C VAL A 117 2.98 17.68 -1.50
N ILE A 118 2.16 16.70 -1.82
CA ILE A 118 0.77 16.90 -2.25
C ILE A 118 -0.04 17.56 -1.13
N GLY A 119 -0.98 18.44 -1.49
CA GLY A 119 -1.79 19.17 -0.52
C GLY A 119 -0.98 20.18 0.32
N ALA A 120 0.26 20.47 -0.08
CA ALA A 120 1.13 21.48 0.54
C ALA A 120 1.72 22.40 -0.53
N ASP A 121 2.33 23.51 -0.10
CA ASP A 121 2.84 24.60 -0.92
C ASP A 121 4.37 24.58 -1.11
N PHE A 122 5.03 23.43 -0.90
CA PHE A 122 6.48 23.34 -0.96
C PHE A 122 6.98 22.06 -1.65
N LEU A 123 8.22 22.15 -2.12
CA LEU A 123 9.00 21.04 -2.66
C LEU A 123 10.03 20.60 -1.62
N THR A 124 10.43 19.33 -1.68
CA THR A 124 11.48 18.74 -0.85
C THR A 124 12.27 17.69 -1.67
N THR A 125 13.17 16.93 -1.04
CA THR A 125 13.84 15.83 -1.75
C THR A 125 12.84 14.79 -2.24
N ALA A 126 13.16 14.09 -3.33
CA ALA A 126 12.32 13.00 -3.85
C ALA A 126 12.04 11.93 -2.78
N ILE A 127 13.02 11.63 -1.92
CA ILE A 127 12.87 10.67 -0.80
C ILE A 127 11.80 11.15 0.19
N ASN A 128 11.87 12.40 0.62
CA ASN A 128 10.93 12.96 1.58
C ASN A 128 9.52 13.12 0.98
N ALA A 129 9.43 13.58 -0.28
CA ALA A 129 8.16 13.70 -0.99
C ALA A 129 7.48 12.32 -1.16
N ALA A 130 8.23 11.31 -1.61
CA ALA A 130 7.73 9.95 -1.74
C ALA A 130 7.18 9.41 -0.42
N MET A 131 7.91 9.62 0.68
CA MET A 131 7.48 9.20 2.02
C MET A 131 6.18 9.90 2.45
N ALA A 132 6.14 11.23 2.37
CA ALA A 132 4.98 11.99 2.82
C ALA A 132 3.73 11.69 1.98
N ASN A 133 3.88 11.66 0.65
CA ASN A 133 2.81 11.33 -0.28
C ASN A 133 2.32 9.88 -0.07
N GLY A 134 3.22 8.94 0.27
CA GLY A 134 2.86 7.59 0.67
C GLY A 134 2.00 7.56 1.94
N PHE A 135 2.40 8.24 3.00
CA PHE A 135 1.56 8.38 4.21
C PHE A 135 0.15 8.88 3.89
N MET A 136 0.04 9.87 2.99
CA MET A 136 -1.25 10.41 2.57
C MET A 136 -2.06 9.40 1.77
N ALA A 137 -1.41 8.65 0.87
CA ALA A 137 -2.10 7.66 0.03
C ALA A 137 -2.75 6.53 0.83
N HIS A 138 -2.23 6.21 2.01
CA HIS A 138 -2.80 5.21 2.93
C HIS A 138 -3.17 5.85 4.28
N ALA A 139 -3.62 7.10 4.28
CA ALA A 139 -4.05 7.78 5.51
C ALA A 139 -5.38 7.23 6.06
N ASP A 140 -6.10 6.51 5.24
CA ASP A 140 -7.34 5.79 5.52
C ASP A 140 -7.41 4.49 4.70
N GLU A 141 -8.61 3.93 4.54
CA GLU A 141 -8.86 2.71 3.78
C GLU A 141 -9.30 2.97 2.32
N THR A 142 -8.91 4.11 1.73
CA THR A 142 -9.39 4.52 0.38
C THR A 142 -8.63 3.85 -0.76
N ASP A 143 -7.33 3.59 -0.60
CA ASP A 143 -6.41 3.10 -1.62
C ASP A 143 -6.72 1.70 -2.15
N ASP A 144 -6.13 1.37 -3.29
CA ASP A 144 -6.28 0.10 -3.98
C ASP A 144 -5.73 -1.12 -3.22
N SER A 145 -6.02 -2.32 -3.70
CA SER A 145 -5.50 -3.56 -3.09
C SER A 145 -5.36 -4.69 -4.10
N HIS A 146 -4.28 -5.45 -4.00
CA HIS A 146 -4.04 -6.64 -4.80
C HIS A 146 -4.14 -7.90 -3.92
N ALA A 147 -5.31 -8.54 -3.95
CA ALA A 147 -5.62 -9.67 -3.08
C ALA A 147 -4.67 -10.87 -3.24
N PRO A 148 -4.23 -11.28 -4.46
CA PRO A 148 -3.36 -12.45 -4.61
C PRO A 148 -1.96 -12.29 -3.97
N SER A 149 -1.47 -11.06 -3.81
CA SER A 149 -0.17 -10.78 -3.19
C SER A 149 -0.28 -10.25 -1.75
N LEU A 150 -1.49 -10.01 -1.26
CA LEU A 150 -1.72 -9.35 0.03
C LEU A 150 -0.95 -8.03 0.12
N THR A 151 -1.08 -7.18 -0.91
CA THR A 151 -0.43 -5.85 -0.97
C THR A 151 -1.44 -4.76 -1.28
N HIS A 152 -1.06 -3.52 -0.97
CA HIS A 152 -1.68 -2.29 -1.44
C HIS A 152 -0.63 -1.57 -2.30
N PRO A 153 -0.52 -1.89 -3.60
CA PRO A 153 0.62 -1.45 -4.39
C PRO A 153 0.60 0.06 -4.67
N GLY A 154 -0.57 0.62 -4.97
CA GLY A 154 -0.70 2.01 -5.37
C GLY A 154 -0.14 2.99 -4.36
N CYS A 155 -0.45 2.81 -3.09
CA CYS A 155 -0.11 3.78 -2.05
C CYS A 155 1.40 3.98 -1.81
N ALA A 156 2.25 3.04 -2.23
CA ALA A 156 3.71 3.22 -2.18
C ALA A 156 4.31 3.52 -3.56
N ILE A 157 3.81 2.88 -4.63
CA ILE A 157 4.41 2.94 -5.96
C ILE A 157 4.08 4.27 -6.65
N VAL A 158 2.84 4.74 -6.61
CA VAL A 158 2.46 6.00 -7.27
C VAL A 158 3.20 7.19 -6.66
N PRO A 159 3.27 7.37 -5.32
CA PRO A 159 4.06 8.47 -4.74
C PRO A 159 5.56 8.36 -5.02
N ALA A 160 6.15 7.16 -5.03
CA ALA A 160 7.56 6.98 -5.38
C ALA A 160 7.84 7.32 -6.84
N ALA A 161 6.99 6.81 -7.74
CA ALA A 161 7.10 7.10 -9.17
C ALA A 161 6.85 8.58 -9.47
N LEU A 162 5.87 9.23 -8.83
CA LEU A 162 5.60 10.65 -9.00
C LEU A 162 6.80 11.51 -8.57
N ALA A 163 7.35 11.23 -7.38
CA ALA A 163 8.50 11.97 -6.86
C ALA A 163 9.74 11.83 -7.77
N MET A 164 10.01 10.61 -8.27
CA MET A 164 11.11 10.38 -9.20
C MET A 164 10.84 10.98 -10.59
N ALA A 165 9.60 10.88 -11.10
CA ALA A 165 9.22 11.50 -12.37
C ALA A 165 9.38 13.03 -12.33
N GLU A 166 9.01 13.67 -11.22
CA GLU A 166 9.26 15.10 -11.04
C GLU A 166 10.75 15.44 -10.98
N ARG A 167 11.53 14.66 -10.23
CA ARG A 167 12.99 14.85 -10.12
C ARG A 167 13.65 14.72 -11.49
N GLU A 168 13.36 13.68 -12.23
CA GLU A 168 13.94 13.37 -13.54
C GLU A 168 13.28 14.16 -14.71
N ASN A 169 12.29 15.00 -14.40
CA ASN A 169 11.50 15.72 -15.41
C ASN A 169 10.92 14.80 -16.50
N ALA A 170 10.38 13.68 -16.08
CA ALA A 170 9.86 12.64 -16.97
C ALA A 170 8.50 13.04 -17.57
N SER A 171 8.17 12.46 -18.73
CA SER A 171 6.85 12.58 -19.34
C SER A 171 5.80 11.75 -18.59
N GLY A 172 4.53 12.11 -18.80
CA GLY A 172 3.41 11.34 -18.25
C GLY A 172 3.37 9.91 -18.76
N GLU A 173 3.79 9.65 -20.01
CA GLU A 173 3.90 8.30 -20.55
C GLU A 173 4.98 7.47 -19.82
N ALA A 174 6.14 8.07 -19.53
CA ALA A 174 7.19 7.40 -18.77
C ALA A 174 6.74 7.09 -17.33
N PHE A 175 6.04 8.04 -16.69
CA PHE A 175 5.45 7.86 -15.38
C PHE A 175 4.41 6.72 -15.38
N LEU A 176 3.52 6.67 -16.36
CA LEU A 176 2.51 5.61 -16.51
C LEU A 176 3.17 4.22 -16.64
N ARG A 177 4.18 4.07 -17.51
CA ARG A 177 4.95 2.82 -17.64
C ARG A 177 5.63 2.41 -16.35
N ALA A 178 6.22 3.36 -15.64
CA ALA A 178 6.90 3.10 -14.37
C ALA A 178 5.92 2.61 -13.29
N VAL A 179 4.70 3.16 -13.22
CA VAL A 179 3.66 2.69 -12.30
C VAL A 179 3.26 1.25 -12.63
N VAL A 180 2.96 0.94 -13.90
CA VAL A 180 2.61 -0.44 -14.31
C VAL A 180 3.70 -1.43 -13.92
N LEU A 181 4.97 -1.10 -14.22
CA LEU A 181 6.12 -1.91 -13.83
C LEU A 181 6.21 -2.10 -12.31
N GLY A 182 6.00 -1.04 -11.54
CA GLY A 182 6.05 -1.10 -10.09
C GLY A 182 4.98 -2.04 -9.52
N TYR A 183 3.73 -1.96 -10.01
CA TYR A 183 2.67 -2.88 -9.61
C TYR A 183 3.01 -4.34 -9.90
N ASP A 184 3.57 -4.61 -11.08
CA ASP A 184 3.94 -5.97 -11.46
C ASP A 184 5.03 -6.54 -10.53
N VAL A 185 6.10 -5.79 -10.30
CA VAL A 185 7.20 -6.22 -9.41
C VAL A 185 6.73 -6.37 -7.96
N SER A 186 5.93 -5.42 -7.45
CA SER A 186 5.35 -5.46 -6.10
C SER A 186 4.53 -6.73 -5.87
N SER A 187 3.61 -6.98 -6.79
CA SER A 187 2.68 -8.11 -6.68
C SER A 187 3.39 -9.45 -6.77
N ARG A 188 4.43 -9.56 -7.58
CA ARG A 188 5.25 -10.76 -7.70
C ARG A 188 6.01 -11.05 -6.42
N ILE A 189 6.69 -10.06 -5.84
CA ILE A 189 7.37 -10.21 -4.54
C ILE A 189 6.37 -10.56 -3.43
N GLY A 190 5.22 -9.88 -3.37
CA GLY A 190 4.19 -10.18 -2.38
C GLY A 190 3.65 -11.61 -2.50
N ARG A 191 3.45 -12.12 -3.74
CA ARG A 191 3.02 -13.52 -3.95
C ARG A 191 4.05 -14.51 -3.45
N VAL A 192 5.33 -14.35 -3.78
CA VAL A 192 6.35 -15.32 -3.36
C VAL A 192 6.54 -15.34 -1.85
N MET A 193 6.32 -14.21 -1.17
CA MET A 193 6.33 -14.15 0.29
C MET A 193 5.09 -14.76 0.93
N GLY A 194 3.92 -14.62 0.30
CA GLY A 194 2.62 -15.08 0.82
C GLY A 194 2.28 -16.52 0.46
N ILE A 195 3.20 -17.27 -0.15
CA ILE A 195 2.98 -18.65 -0.56
C ILE A 195 3.06 -19.61 0.63
N GLY A 196 2.11 -20.53 0.69
CA GLY A 196 1.96 -21.51 1.76
C GLY A 196 0.61 -21.37 2.45
N ASP A 197 0.53 -21.68 3.72
CA ASP A 197 -0.68 -21.66 4.56
C ASP A 197 -1.14 -20.23 4.96
N GLY A 198 -0.69 -19.20 4.26
CA GLY A 198 -0.99 -17.80 4.55
C GLY A 198 -0.21 -17.19 5.71
N ARG A 199 0.77 -17.90 6.25
CA ARG A 199 1.62 -17.40 7.33
C ARG A 199 2.84 -16.71 6.77
N VAL A 200 2.81 -15.39 6.78
CA VAL A 200 3.95 -14.53 6.44
C VAL A 200 4.90 -14.36 7.65
N TYR A 201 4.98 -15.31 8.53
CA TYR A 201 5.85 -15.36 9.73
C TYR A 201 6.05 -14.01 10.45
N GLY A 202 4.99 -13.17 10.49
CA GLY A 202 5.04 -11.84 11.09
C GLY A 202 5.62 -10.74 10.20
N HIS A 203 6.19 -11.04 9.04
CA HIS A 203 6.58 -10.04 8.04
C HIS A 203 5.36 -9.50 7.28
N SER A 204 5.40 -8.22 6.91
CA SER A 204 4.32 -7.57 6.20
C SER A 204 4.58 -7.58 4.69
N THR A 205 3.77 -8.33 3.94
CA THR A 205 3.77 -8.27 2.47
C THR A 205 3.43 -6.87 1.97
N HIS A 206 2.54 -6.16 2.70
CA HIS A 206 2.17 -4.76 2.41
C HIS A 206 3.36 -3.79 2.46
N ALA A 207 4.42 -4.12 3.21
CA ALA A 207 5.62 -3.30 3.29
C ALA A 207 6.66 -3.69 2.23
N ILE A 208 6.95 -5.00 2.12
CA ILE A 208 8.09 -5.51 1.37
C ILE A 208 7.80 -5.56 -0.13
N GLY A 209 6.63 -6.06 -0.54
CA GLY A 209 6.25 -6.07 -1.95
C GLY A 209 6.30 -4.67 -2.59
N PRO A 210 5.56 -3.68 -2.02
CA PRO A 210 5.56 -2.32 -2.53
C PRO A 210 6.93 -1.60 -2.51
N LEU A 211 7.82 -1.94 -1.58
CA LEU A 211 9.21 -1.44 -1.59
C LEU A 211 9.93 -1.82 -2.90
N PHE A 212 9.89 -3.10 -3.29
CA PHE A 212 10.50 -3.56 -4.54
C PHE A 212 9.81 -2.95 -5.77
N GLY A 213 8.49 -2.79 -5.72
CA GLY A 213 7.72 -2.11 -6.77
C GLY A 213 8.11 -0.64 -6.92
N ALA A 214 8.24 0.09 -5.81
CA ALA A 214 8.69 1.48 -5.79
C ALA A 214 10.13 1.62 -6.33
N THR A 215 11.01 0.66 -5.98
CA THR A 215 12.37 0.60 -6.51
C THR A 215 12.38 0.40 -8.03
N ALA A 216 11.59 -0.54 -8.55
CA ALA A 216 11.52 -0.81 -9.99
C ALA A 216 11.00 0.41 -10.77
N ALA A 217 9.94 1.05 -10.27
CA ALA A 217 9.39 2.27 -10.88
C ALA A 217 10.42 3.42 -10.88
N ALA A 218 11.07 3.66 -9.74
CA ALA A 218 12.07 4.70 -9.59
C ALA A 218 13.31 4.44 -10.47
N ALA A 219 13.81 3.20 -10.54
CA ALA A 219 14.96 2.81 -11.37
C ALA A 219 14.67 2.98 -12.87
N SER A 220 13.44 2.64 -13.31
CA SER A 220 13.00 2.85 -14.69
C SER A 220 13.00 4.34 -15.06
N LEU A 221 12.50 5.21 -14.18
CA LEU A 221 12.48 6.67 -14.39
C LEU A 221 13.89 7.27 -14.37
N ALA A 222 14.79 6.75 -13.54
CA ALA A 222 16.20 7.11 -13.51
C ALA A 222 17.00 6.55 -14.69
N LYS A 223 16.36 5.76 -15.57
CA LYS A 223 16.97 5.12 -16.76
C LYS A 223 18.20 4.28 -16.42
N PHE A 224 18.14 3.52 -15.33
CA PHE A 224 19.23 2.64 -14.90
C PHE A 224 19.48 1.52 -15.88
N ASP A 225 20.76 1.16 -16.03
CA ASP A 225 21.15 -0.07 -16.71
C ASP A 225 20.89 -1.30 -15.83
N GLN A 226 21.10 -2.50 -16.40
CA GLN A 226 20.80 -3.75 -15.72
C GLN A 226 21.63 -3.96 -14.44
N ARG A 227 22.87 -3.48 -14.40
CA ARG A 227 23.73 -3.59 -13.22
C ARG A 227 23.30 -2.64 -12.12
N GLN A 228 22.96 -1.41 -12.48
CA GLN A 228 22.40 -0.43 -11.54
C GLN A 228 21.09 -0.91 -10.94
N VAL A 229 20.21 -1.53 -11.74
CA VAL A 229 18.97 -2.14 -11.25
C VAL A 229 19.27 -3.24 -10.24
N ARG A 230 20.26 -4.12 -10.48
CA ARG A 230 20.67 -5.16 -9.52
C ARG A 230 21.10 -4.55 -8.18
N TYR A 231 21.93 -3.52 -8.20
CA TYR A 231 22.34 -2.82 -6.99
C TYR A 231 21.17 -2.16 -6.26
N ALA A 232 20.24 -1.53 -6.98
CA ALA A 232 19.05 -0.94 -6.37
C ALA A 232 18.17 -1.99 -5.70
N LEU A 233 17.97 -3.16 -6.34
CA LEU A 233 17.25 -4.29 -5.73
C LEU A 233 18.00 -4.84 -4.51
N ALA A 234 19.34 -4.85 -4.52
CA ALA A 234 20.13 -5.25 -3.35
C ALA A 234 19.88 -4.33 -2.16
N TYR A 235 19.93 -3.01 -2.36
CA TYR A 235 19.58 -2.05 -1.30
C TYR A 235 18.13 -2.18 -0.83
N SER A 236 17.20 -2.56 -1.72
CA SER A 236 15.82 -2.85 -1.33
C SER A 236 15.73 -4.08 -0.42
N GLY A 237 16.49 -5.14 -0.74
CA GLY A 237 16.58 -6.32 0.12
C GLY A 237 17.10 -6.00 1.52
N GLN A 238 18.12 -5.14 1.63
CA GLN A 238 18.64 -4.71 2.94
C GLN A 238 17.69 -3.80 3.72
N GLN A 239 16.78 -3.11 3.05
CA GLN A 239 15.77 -2.26 3.66
C GLN A 239 14.42 -2.98 3.83
N ALA A 240 14.32 -4.25 3.40
CA ALA A 240 13.10 -5.04 3.54
C ALA A 240 12.77 -5.24 5.01
N SER A 241 11.69 -4.62 5.44
CA SER A 241 11.25 -4.65 6.84
C SER A 241 9.74 -4.42 6.90
N GLY A 242 9.22 -4.43 8.12
CA GLY A 242 7.80 -4.30 8.40
C GLY A 242 7.24 -5.58 8.97
N ILE A 243 6.51 -5.43 10.10
CA ILE A 243 5.87 -6.53 10.82
C ILE A 243 4.38 -6.27 10.93
N THR A 244 3.60 -7.31 11.14
CA THR A 244 2.13 -7.23 11.15
C THR A 244 1.53 -6.63 12.42
N SER A 245 2.37 -6.07 13.33
CA SER A 245 1.91 -5.33 14.52
C SER A 245 1.01 -4.14 14.20
N TRP A 246 1.13 -3.57 13.00
CA TRP A 246 0.28 -2.49 12.49
C TRP A 246 -1.23 -2.81 12.56
N GLY A 247 -1.60 -4.10 12.59
CA GLY A 247 -2.99 -4.51 12.78
C GLY A 247 -3.60 -4.07 14.12
N ARG A 248 -2.79 -3.62 15.08
CA ARG A 248 -3.20 -3.08 16.38
C ARG A 248 -3.17 -1.55 16.44
N ASP A 249 -2.71 -0.88 15.38
CA ASP A 249 -2.72 0.58 15.30
C ASP A 249 -4.18 1.11 15.35
N LYS A 250 -4.43 2.02 16.29
CA LYS A 250 -5.76 2.60 16.52
C LYS A 250 -5.99 3.93 15.81
N GLU A 251 -4.91 4.55 15.33
CA GLU A 251 -4.92 5.89 14.75
C GLU A 251 -4.56 5.90 13.26
N HIS A 252 -4.30 4.73 12.68
CA HIS A 252 -3.91 4.55 11.27
C HIS A 252 -2.59 5.27 10.87
N VAL A 253 -1.77 5.70 11.84
CA VAL A 253 -0.54 6.45 11.59
C VAL A 253 0.63 5.50 11.31
N GLU A 254 0.87 4.52 12.19
CA GLU A 254 1.90 3.49 11.98
C GLU A 254 1.55 2.63 10.76
N LYS A 255 0.27 2.27 10.58
CA LYS A 255 -0.18 1.50 9.43
C LYS A 255 0.07 2.23 8.11
N ALA A 256 -0.23 3.52 8.02
CA ALA A 256 0.06 4.35 6.84
C ALA A 256 1.55 4.38 6.50
N PHE A 257 2.42 4.41 7.51
CA PHE A 257 3.86 4.30 7.30
C PHE A 257 4.25 2.94 6.73
N VAL A 258 3.79 1.85 7.37
CA VAL A 258 4.19 0.48 6.99
C VAL A 258 3.69 0.10 5.60
N PHE A 259 2.45 0.46 5.25
CA PHE A 259 1.85 0.13 3.95
C PHE A 259 2.43 0.96 2.80
N ALA A 260 2.74 2.22 3.06
CA ALA A 260 3.00 3.17 1.99
C ALA A 260 4.28 4.00 2.18
N GLY A 261 4.33 4.85 3.22
CA GLY A 261 5.42 5.81 3.37
C GLY A 261 6.80 5.16 3.44
N MET A 262 6.91 4.02 4.13
CA MET A 262 8.17 3.27 4.25
C MET A 262 8.61 2.67 2.92
N GLY A 263 7.70 2.01 2.19
CA GLY A 263 8.00 1.39 0.90
C GLY A 263 8.41 2.42 -0.14
N ALA A 264 7.66 3.52 -0.24
CA ALA A 264 7.95 4.63 -1.16
C ALA A 264 9.32 5.27 -0.86
N ARG A 265 9.57 5.62 0.41
CA ARG A 265 10.86 6.18 0.86
C ARG A 265 12.03 5.26 0.55
N ASN A 266 11.93 4.00 0.96
CA ASN A 266 13.02 3.05 0.85
C ASN A 266 13.32 2.70 -0.61
N GLY A 267 12.30 2.59 -1.47
CA GLY A 267 12.46 2.36 -2.91
C GLY A 267 13.20 3.51 -3.59
N VAL A 268 12.77 4.76 -3.35
CA VAL A 268 13.47 5.95 -3.86
C VAL A 268 14.89 6.03 -3.29
N THR A 269 15.10 5.75 -2.00
CA THR A 269 16.42 5.76 -1.36
C THR A 269 17.38 4.77 -2.02
N SER A 270 16.93 3.54 -2.34
CA SER A 270 17.72 2.52 -3.03
C SER A 270 18.24 3.03 -4.38
N VAL A 271 17.37 3.67 -5.16
CA VAL A 271 17.72 4.22 -6.47
C VAL A 271 18.64 5.44 -6.32
N MET A 272 18.37 6.32 -5.36
CA MET A 272 19.21 7.49 -5.11
C MET A 272 20.65 7.10 -4.70
N PHE A 273 20.83 6.07 -3.87
CA PHE A 273 22.17 5.57 -3.54
C PHE A 273 22.95 5.17 -4.82
N VAL A 274 22.35 4.33 -5.64
CA VAL A 274 23.00 3.84 -6.87
C VAL A 274 23.23 4.97 -7.87
N GLY A 275 22.29 5.89 -8.01
CA GLY A 275 22.46 7.11 -8.83
C GLY A 275 23.63 8.00 -8.39
N HIS A 276 24.05 7.91 -7.13
CA HIS A 276 25.23 8.61 -6.58
C HIS A 276 26.50 7.72 -6.58
N GLY A 277 26.47 6.60 -7.29
CA GLY A 277 27.66 5.75 -7.46
C GLY A 277 27.88 4.69 -6.38
N PHE A 278 26.91 4.46 -5.50
CA PHE A 278 26.96 3.35 -4.55
C PHE A 278 26.81 2.03 -5.29
N THR A 279 27.66 1.07 -4.98
CA THR A 279 27.60 -0.30 -5.49
C THR A 279 26.99 -1.23 -4.46
N GLY A 280 26.51 -2.39 -4.87
CA GLY A 280 25.89 -3.38 -4.00
C GLY A 280 26.12 -4.80 -4.49
N GLU A 281 25.46 -5.77 -3.87
CA GLU A 281 25.44 -7.16 -4.30
C GLU A 281 24.71 -7.28 -5.65
N GLU A 282 25.22 -8.13 -6.55
CA GLU A 282 24.64 -8.29 -7.88
C GLU A 282 23.48 -9.29 -7.92
N ASP A 283 23.34 -10.17 -6.93
CA ASP A 283 22.27 -11.17 -6.88
C ASP A 283 21.81 -11.51 -5.46
N ILE A 284 20.83 -10.76 -4.96
CA ILE A 284 20.22 -11.00 -3.64
C ILE A 284 19.23 -12.18 -3.60
N PHE A 285 18.93 -12.79 -4.74
CA PHE A 285 17.97 -13.91 -4.82
C PHE A 285 18.67 -15.27 -4.84
N SER A 286 20.00 -15.32 -4.91
CA SER A 286 20.80 -16.54 -4.88
C SER A 286 22.01 -16.42 -3.93
N GLY A 287 22.71 -17.53 -3.69
CA GLY A 287 23.81 -17.59 -2.73
C GLY A 287 23.34 -17.81 -1.29
N GLU A 288 24.27 -17.73 -0.34
CA GLU A 288 24.00 -17.87 1.09
C GLU A 288 23.30 -16.62 1.64
N SER A 289 22.37 -16.79 2.59
CA SER A 289 21.66 -15.70 3.28
C SER A 289 20.92 -14.77 2.32
N ASN A 290 20.40 -15.31 1.23
CA ASN A 290 19.68 -14.56 0.21
C ASN A 290 18.25 -14.16 0.66
N PHE A 291 17.63 -13.22 -0.07
CA PHE A 291 16.30 -12.71 0.22
C PHE A 291 15.22 -13.81 0.30
N LEU A 292 15.29 -14.80 -0.60
CA LEU A 292 14.29 -15.87 -0.64
C LEU A 292 14.40 -16.81 0.56
N GLU A 293 15.60 -17.03 1.07
CA GLU A 293 15.81 -17.81 2.30
C GLU A 293 15.22 -17.13 3.52
N VAL A 294 15.35 -15.81 3.60
CA VAL A 294 14.92 -15.03 4.76
C VAL A 294 13.41 -14.76 4.75
N PHE A 295 12.85 -14.41 3.60
CA PHE A 295 11.49 -13.88 3.51
C PHE A 295 10.48 -14.81 2.82
N CYS A 296 10.92 -15.87 2.15
CA CYS A 296 10.06 -16.72 1.32
C CYS A 296 10.20 -18.19 1.72
N PRO A 297 9.55 -18.64 2.79
CA PRO A 297 9.71 -20.01 3.31
C PRO A 297 9.16 -21.11 2.38
N GLY A 298 8.34 -20.77 1.39
CA GLY A 298 7.73 -21.72 0.45
C GLY A 298 8.45 -21.79 -0.91
N ARG A 299 9.65 -22.34 -0.94
CA ARG A 299 10.52 -22.36 -2.15
C ARG A 299 9.98 -23.12 -3.36
N ASP A 300 9.05 -24.05 -3.17
CA ASP A 300 8.55 -24.93 -4.24
C ASP A 300 7.81 -24.19 -5.36
N GLN A 301 7.43 -22.93 -5.14
CA GLN A 301 6.71 -22.12 -6.10
C GLN A 301 7.54 -20.96 -6.71
N LEU A 302 8.83 -20.87 -6.40
CA LEU A 302 9.74 -19.84 -6.92
C LEU A 302 9.74 -19.73 -8.45
N PRO A 303 9.65 -20.83 -9.24
CA PRO A 303 9.67 -20.72 -10.69
C PRO A 303 8.54 -19.87 -11.27
N LYS A 304 7.36 -19.85 -10.64
CA LYS A 304 6.15 -19.22 -11.19
C LYS A 304 6.07 -17.69 -11.01
N TRP A 305 6.75 -17.13 -10.04
CA TRP A 305 6.60 -15.71 -9.73
C TRP A 305 7.29 -14.76 -10.72
N ILE A 306 8.29 -15.24 -11.48
CA ILE A 306 8.95 -14.51 -12.55
C ILE A 306 8.54 -14.98 -13.95
N ASP A 307 7.49 -15.81 -14.07
CA ASP A 307 6.95 -16.17 -15.37
C ASP A 307 6.14 -15.02 -15.97
N ASN A 308 6.02 -15.02 -17.30
CA ASN A 308 5.24 -14.04 -18.04
C ASN A 308 5.59 -12.56 -17.77
N LEU A 309 6.86 -12.26 -17.43
CA LEU A 309 7.34 -10.87 -17.29
C LEU A 309 7.08 -10.09 -18.58
N GLY A 310 6.37 -8.97 -18.47
CA GLY A 310 6.07 -8.07 -19.58
C GLY A 310 5.00 -8.55 -20.56
N SER A 311 4.32 -9.67 -20.27
CA SER A 311 3.14 -10.15 -21.02
C SER A 311 1.87 -10.22 -20.17
N HIS A 312 2.01 -10.24 -18.86
CA HIS A 312 0.93 -10.14 -17.88
C HIS A 312 1.25 -9.02 -16.91
N HIS A 313 0.28 -8.16 -16.62
CA HIS A 313 0.43 -7.00 -15.77
C HIS A 313 -0.54 -7.07 -14.58
N ASP A 314 0.01 -7.17 -13.37
CA ASP A 314 -0.78 -7.35 -12.15
C ASP A 314 -1.66 -6.13 -11.78
N ILE A 315 -1.42 -4.98 -12.38
CA ILE A 315 -2.29 -3.82 -12.22
C ILE A 315 -3.73 -4.13 -12.67
N THR A 316 -3.91 -4.99 -13.68
CA THR A 316 -5.24 -5.42 -14.17
C THR A 316 -5.98 -6.37 -13.21
N LEU A 317 -5.28 -6.89 -12.19
CA LEU A 317 -5.84 -7.73 -11.13
C LEU A 317 -5.92 -6.99 -9.79
N THR A 318 -5.58 -5.71 -9.78
CA THR A 318 -5.64 -4.86 -8.59
C THR A 318 -7.04 -4.25 -8.45
N ASN A 319 -7.55 -4.20 -7.24
CA ASN A 319 -8.92 -3.78 -6.95
C ASN A 319 -8.95 -2.32 -6.53
N ILE A 320 -9.79 -1.51 -7.16
CA ILE A 320 -10.12 -0.15 -6.70
C ILE A 320 -11.32 -0.26 -5.74
N LYS A 321 -11.20 0.26 -4.53
CA LYS A 321 -12.32 0.31 -3.58
C LYS A 321 -13.33 1.37 -4.02
N LYS A 322 -14.59 0.99 -4.19
CA LYS A 322 -15.67 1.93 -4.58
C LYS A 322 -15.94 2.98 -3.49
N PHE A 323 -15.83 2.59 -2.24
CA PHE A 323 -16.05 3.42 -1.07
C PHE A 323 -14.77 3.55 -0.23
N SER A 324 -14.60 4.69 0.45
CA SER A 324 -13.47 4.94 1.37
C SER A 324 -13.67 4.24 2.71
N VAL A 325 -13.74 2.90 2.67
CA VAL A 325 -13.97 2.03 3.84
C VAL A 325 -13.19 0.74 3.72
N GLY A 326 -13.01 0.05 4.84
CA GLY A 326 -12.34 -1.24 4.89
C GLY A 326 -12.88 -2.25 3.90
N SER A 327 -11.98 -3.01 3.27
CA SER A 327 -12.32 -3.95 2.20
C SER A 327 -13.48 -4.92 2.53
N PRO A 328 -13.66 -5.43 3.76
CA PRO A 328 -14.80 -6.32 4.06
C PRO A 328 -16.16 -5.61 4.01
N ILE A 329 -16.22 -4.28 4.11
CA ILE A 329 -17.48 -3.52 4.11
C ILE A 329 -17.97 -3.22 2.70
N GLN A 330 -17.11 -3.24 1.69
CA GLN A 330 -17.39 -2.77 0.33
C GLN A 330 -18.67 -3.33 -0.28
N ALA A 331 -18.85 -4.66 -0.28
CA ALA A 331 -20.02 -5.32 -0.87
C ALA A 331 -21.30 -5.01 -0.07
N ALA A 332 -21.21 -4.93 1.26
CA ALA A 332 -22.34 -4.56 2.11
C ALA A 332 -22.76 -3.10 1.89
N ALA A 333 -21.80 -2.18 1.72
CA ALA A 333 -22.08 -0.79 1.40
C ALA A 333 -22.78 -0.64 0.03
N ASP A 334 -22.36 -1.43 -0.96
CA ASP A 334 -22.98 -1.44 -2.29
C ASP A 334 -24.42 -1.99 -2.24
N ALA A 335 -24.63 -3.12 -1.55
CA ALA A 335 -25.94 -3.70 -1.32
C ALA A 335 -26.88 -2.73 -0.58
N MET A 336 -26.40 -2.13 0.53
CA MET A 336 -27.15 -1.17 1.33
C MET A 336 -27.55 0.06 0.54
N THR A 337 -26.59 0.64 -0.22
CA THR A 337 -26.86 1.82 -1.07
C THR A 337 -27.94 1.49 -2.11
N SER A 338 -27.84 0.34 -2.76
CA SER A 338 -28.82 -0.12 -3.75
C SER A 338 -30.21 -0.24 -3.13
N LEU A 339 -30.36 -0.92 -1.97
CA LEU A 339 -31.65 -1.10 -1.31
C LEU A 339 -32.26 0.21 -0.86
N VAL A 340 -31.44 1.12 -0.28
CA VAL A 340 -31.92 2.43 0.16
C VAL A 340 -32.47 3.25 -1.02
N GLN A 341 -31.79 3.23 -2.15
CA GLN A 341 -32.21 3.97 -3.35
C GLN A 341 -33.42 3.34 -4.02
N GLU A 342 -33.43 2.01 -4.20
CA GLU A 342 -34.49 1.26 -4.88
C GLU A 342 -35.83 1.38 -4.14
N TYR A 343 -35.82 1.19 -2.80
CA TYR A 343 -37.01 1.19 -1.97
C TYR A 343 -37.31 2.55 -1.29
N LYS A 344 -36.46 3.57 -1.55
CA LYS A 344 -36.53 4.91 -0.92
C LYS A 344 -36.67 4.81 0.60
N LEU A 345 -35.77 4.04 1.23
CA LEU A 345 -35.82 3.74 2.65
C LEU A 345 -35.40 4.94 3.48
N THR A 346 -36.11 5.08 4.60
CA THR A 346 -35.83 6.06 5.67
C THR A 346 -35.72 5.33 7.00
N ALA A 347 -35.06 5.90 8.00
CA ALA A 347 -34.78 5.23 9.26
C ALA A 347 -36.05 4.86 10.08
N ASP A 348 -37.11 5.61 9.93
CA ASP A 348 -38.41 5.34 10.56
C ASP A 348 -39.13 4.11 9.96
N ARG A 349 -38.83 3.78 8.70
CA ARG A 349 -39.39 2.61 8.01
C ARG A 349 -38.56 1.32 8.24
N VAL A 350 -37.40 1.41 8.89
CA VAL A 350 -36.48 0.26 9.10
C VAL A 350 -36.54 -0.15 10.58
N LYS A 351 -36.94 -1.42 10.81
CA LYS A 351 -36.95 -2.07 12.12
C LYS A 351 -35.60 -2.67 12.49
N GLY A 352 -34.91 -3.27 11.52
CA GLY A 352 -33.60 -3.92 11.70
C GLY A 352 -32.86 -4.18 10.37
N ILE A 353 -31.57 -4.36 10.44
CA ILE A 353 -30.71 -4.63 9.30
C ILE A 353 -29.77 -5.78 9.67
N ASP A 354 -29.81 -6.88 8.92
CA ASP A 354 -28.86 -7.98 9.02
C ASP A 354 -27.84 -7.89 7.89
N VAL A 355 -26.57 -7.89 8.25
CA VAL A 355 -25.43 -7.81 7.32
C VAL A 355 -24.62 -9.09 7.43
N HIS A 356 -24.65 -9.92 6.39
CA HIS A 356 -23.93 -11.16 6.31
C HIS A 356 -22.63 -10.97 5.54
N LEU A 357 -21.50 -11.29 6.14
CA LEU A 357 -20.14 -11.23 5.54
C LEU A 357 -19.42 -12.57 5.75
N PRO A 358 -18.34 -12.84 4.99
CA PRO A 358 -17.41 -13.91 5.33
C PRO A 358 -16.95 -13.79 6.79
N PRO A 359 -16.82 -14.92 7.54
CA PRO A 359 -16.61 -14.89 8.99
C PRO A 359 -15.39 -14.06 9.42
N GLN A 360 -14.26 -14.17 8.71
CA GLN A 360 -13.05 -13.40 9.01
C GLN A 360 -13.26 -11.90 8.76
N GLY A 361 -13.93 -11.55 7.64
CA GLY A 361 -14.25 -10.17 7.32
C GLY A 361 -15.14 -9.52 8.37
N ALA A 362 -16.17 -10.25 8.85
CA ALA A 362 -17.05 -9.76 9.90
C ALA A 362 -16.29 -9.45 11.20
N GLN A 363 -15.34 -10.31 11.61
CA GLN A 363 -14.52 -10.06 12.80
C GLN A 363 -13.68 -8.78 12.68
N VAL A 364 -13.15 -8.50 11.49
CA VAL A 364 -12.31 -7.32 11.25
C VAL A 364 -13.09 -6.02 11.41
N VAL A 365 -14.37 -5.97 11.01
CA VAL A 365 -15.14 -4.71 10.90
C VAL A 365 -16.28 -4.57 11.92
N ASN A 366 -16.36 -5.47 12.90
CA ASN A 366 -17.42 -5.47 13.89
C ASN A 366 -17.21 -4.38 14.95
N ASN A 367 -18.10 -3.39 14.98
CA ASN A 367 -18.15 -2.32 15.99
C ASN A 367 -16.77 -1.69 16.31
N ARG A 368 -15.97 -1.44 15.27
CA ARG A 368 -14.65 -0.82 15.44
C ARG A 368 -14.74 0.62 15.89
N THR A 369 -13.68 1.11 16.51
CA THR A 369 -13.59 2.51 16.98
C THR A 369 -13.32 3.50 15.86
N MET A 370 -12.81 3.04 14.70
CA MET A 370 -12.61 3.86 13.52
C MET A 370 -13.85 3.81 12.62
N PRO A 371 -14.37 4.96 12.17
CA PRO A 371 -15.61 5.03 11.39
C PRO A 371 -15.57 4.22 10.09
N ASP A 372 -14.51 4.35 9.31
CA ASP A 372 -14.31 3.72 8.00
C ASP A 372 -14.13 2.19 8.05
N VAL A 373 -13.84 1.63 9.22
CA VAL A 373 -13.78 0.17 9.45
C VAL A 373 -14.88 -0.34 10.38
N ASN A 374 -15.91 0.45 10.65
CA ASN A 374 -17.08 0.06 11.46
C ASN A 374 -18.29 -0.23 10.56
N CYS A 375 -18.57 -1.51 10.32
CA CYS A 375 -19.64 -1.92 9.41
C CYS A 375 -21.01 -1.39 9.86
N GLN A 376 -21.35 -1.48 11.13
CA GLN A 376 -22.65 -1.04 11.65
C GLN A 376 -22.84 0.47 11.46
N TYR A 377 -21.81 1.26 11.70
CA TYR A 377 -21.81 2.70 11.45
C TYR A 377 -22.02 3.02 9.97
N ILE A 378 -21.27 2.36 9.07
CA ILE A 378 -21.37 2.60 7.63
C ILE A 378 -22.76 2.28 7.09
N MET A 379 -23.37 1.15 7.51
CA MET A 379 -24.76 0.82 7.12
C MET A 379 -25.73 1.90 7.59
N THR A 380 -25.52 2.39 8.81
CA THR A 380 -26.37 3.44 9.40
C THR A 380 -26.27 4.75 8.63
N VAL A 381 -25.07 5.18 8.28
CA VAL A 381 -24.87 6.43 7.52
C VAL A 381 -25.50 6.34 6.14
N ILE A 382 -25.36 5.21 5.45
CA ILE A 382 -26.02 5.00 4.15
C ILE A 382 -27.54 5.10 4.27
N LEU A 383 -28.14 4.54 5.32
CA LEU A 383 -29.59 4.65 5.55
C LEU A 383 -30.04 6.09 5.80
N LEU A 384 -29.27 6.83 6.60
CA LEU A 384 -29.63 8.20 7.00
C LEU A 384 -29.40 9.22 5.87
N ASP A 385 -28.37 9.05 5.07
CA ASP A 385 -27.93 10.03 4.07
C ASP A 385 -28.30 9.63 2.63
N GLY A 386 -28.80 8.41 2.41
CA GLY A 386 -29.12 7.85 1.08
C GLY A 386 -27.88 7.51 0.23
N LYS A 387 -26.68 7.79 0.74
CA LYS A 387 -25.38 7.55 0.09
C LYS A 387 -24.24 7.52 1.12
N LEU A 388 -23.09 7.02 0.70
CA LEU A 388 -21.86 7.11 1.49
C LEU A 388 -20.91 8.11 0.83
N THR A 389 -20.43 9.10 1.60
CA THR A 389 -19.40 10.06 1.17
C THR A 389 -18.12 9.85 1.96
N PHE A 390 -16.99 10.30 1.43
CA PHE A 390 -15.70 10.30 2.14
C PHE A 390 -15.81 10.99 3.50
N LYS A 391 -16.40 12.21 3.53
CA LYS A 391 -16.59 12.97 4.77
C LYS A 391 -17.36 12.21 5.83
N ALA A 392 -18.42 11.49 5.44
CA ALA A 392 -19.22 10.71 6.37
C ALA A 392 -18.46 9.47 6.85
N ALA A 393 -17.75 8.76 5.95
CA ALA A 393 -16.95 7.59 6.30
C ALA A 393 -15.82 7.90 7.30
N GLN A 394 -15.26 9.12 7.31
CA GLN A 394 -14.17 9.55 8.19
C GLN A 394 -14.61 10.29 9.46
N SER A 395 -15.93 10.43 9.72
CA SER A 395 -16.43 11.32 10.77
C SER A 395 -16.61 10.64 12.13
N TYR A 396 -15.66 10.78 13.01
CA TYR A 396 -15.77 10.38 14.43
C TYR A 396 -16.90 11.11 15.17
N ALA A 397 -17.08 12.41 14.88
CA ALA A 397 -18.15 13.20 15.48
C ALA A 397 -19.53 12.64 15.11
N ARG A 398 -19.74 12.28 13.82
CA ARG A 398 -20.98 11.67 13.36
C ARG A 398 -21.20 10.28 13.95
N MET A 399 -20.16 9.46 14.04
CA MET A 399 -20.26 8.14 14.67
C MET A 399 -20.61 8.23 16.16
N SER A 400 -20.30 9.36 16.80
CA SER A 400 -20.62 9.62 18.20
C SER A 400 -21.99 10.26 18.41
N ASP A 401 -22.68 10.68 17.35
CA ASP A 401 -24.02 11.32 17.43
C ASP A 401 -25.05 10.33 18.01
N PRO A 402 -25.82 10.72 19.04
CA PRO A 402 -26.84 9.86 19.67
C PRO A 402 -27.86 9.31 18.69
N LYS A 403 -28.32 10.10 17.70
CA LYS A 403 -29.30 9.67 16.68
C LYS A 403 -28.68 8.59 15.75
N VAL A 404 -27.40 8.74 15.40
CA VAL A 404 -26.69 7.72 14.62
C VAL A 404 -26.56 6.44 15.42
N ARG A 405 -26.18 6.52 16.70
CA ARG A 405 -26.05 5.35 17.59
C ARG A 405 -27.39 4.62 17.82
N GLU A 406 -28.48 5.34 17.90
CA GLU A 406 -29.83 4.74 18.00
C GLU A 406 -30.14 3.86 16.78
N VAL A 407 -29.86 4.34 15.57
CA VAL A 407 -30.08 3.58 14.34
C VAL A 407 -29.04 2.46 14.19
N GLN A 408 -27.77 2.73 14.55
CA GLN A 408 -26.71 1.75 14.53
C GLN A 408 -27.00 0.51 15.39
N ALA A 409 -27.70 0.68 16.51
CA ALA A 409 -28.11 -0.42 17.39
C ALA A 409 -29.10 -1.41 16.71
N ARG A 410 -29.68 -1.05 15.57
CA ARG A 410 -30.55 -1.91 14.76
C ARG A 410 -29.78 -2.73 13.72
N VAL A 411 -28.46 -2.52 13.57
CA VAL A 411 -27.62 -3.21 12.59
C VAL A 411 -26.95 -4.40 13.25
N ASN A 412 -27.26 -5.59 12.78
CA ASN A 412 -26.71 -6.85 13.22
C ASN A 412 -25.68 -7.35 12.17
N LEU A 413 -24.42 -7.53 12.56
CA LEU A 413 -23.38 -8.06 11.68
C LEU A 413 -23.17 -9.55 11.97
N ILE A 414 -23.27 -10.36 10.94
CA ILE A 414 -23.25 -11.81 10.98
C ILE A 414 -22.04 -12.33 10.16
N GLY A 415 -21.16 -13.06 10.81
CA GLY A 415 -20.16 -13.87 10.12
C GLY A 415 -20.84 -15.12 9.56
N ASP A 416 -21.16 -15.13 8.27
CA ASP A 416 -21.97 -16.18 7.66
C ASP A 416 -21.09 -17.34 7.18
N PRO A 417 -21.26 -18.57 7.73
CA PRO A 417 -20.52 -19.73 7.29
C PRO A 417 -20.72 -20.09 5.80
N GLN A 418 -21.84 -19.67 5.18
CA GLN A 418 -22.08 -19.90 3.75
C GLN A 418 -21.09 -19.15 2.86
N PHE A 419 -20.46 -18.10 3.38
CA PHE A 419 -19.43 -17.30 2.70
C PHE A 419 -17.99 -17.69 3.09
N ALA A 420 -17.81 -18.73 3.90
CA ALA A 420 -16.48 -19.24 4.26
C ALA A 420 -15.72 -19.71 3.01
N GLY A 421 -14.47 -19.29 2.85
CA GLY A 421 -13.66 -19.59 1.65
C GLY A 421 -13.82 -18.60 0.50
N GLU A 422 -14.75 -17.64 0.60
CA GLU A 422 -15.00 -16.62 -0.42
C GLU A 422 -14.34 -15.25 -0.07
N GLU A 423 -13.31 -15.27 0.75
CA GLU A 423 -12.63 -14.06 1.24
C GLU A 423 -12.03 -13.21 0.11
N ARG A 424 -11.75 -13.80 -1.05
CA ARG A 424 -11.26 -13.07 -2.23
C ARG A 424 -12.37 -12.30 -2.94
N LYS A 425 -13.55 -12.91 -3.12
CA LYS A 425 -14.72 -12.28 -3.74
C LYS A 425 -15.43 -11.33 -2.78
N ARG A 426 -15.28 -11.59 -1.46
CA ARG A 426 -15.88 -10.81 -0.38
C ARG A 426 -17.38 -10.55 -0.59
N PRO A 427 -18.20 -11.59 -0.77
CA PRO A 427 -19.64 -11.43 -0.95
C PRO A 427 -20.26 -10.79 0.29
N ALA A 428 -21.41 -10.14 0.10
CA ALA A 428 -22.24 -9.67 1.20
C ALA A 428 -23.72 -9.85 0.88
N LEU A 429 -24.51 -10.25 1.87
CA LEU A 429 -25.98 -10.22 1.81
C LEU A 429 -26.48 -9.22 2.87
N VAL A 430 -27.23 -8.22 2.44
CA VAL A 430 -27.90 -7.26 3.33
C VAL A 430 -29.39 -7.53 3.31
N ARG A 431 -29.98 -7.74 4.49
CA ARG A 431 -31.43 -7.88 4.70
C ARG A 431 -31.94 -6.73 5.54
N ILE A 432 -33.01 -6.06 5.09
CA ILE A 432 -33.62 -4.94 5.80
C ILE A 432 -35.05 -5.31 6.16
N HIS A 433 -35.34 -5.36 7.45
CA HIS A 433 -36.63 -5.64 8.01
C HIS A 433 -37.42 -4.33 8.17
N LEU A 434 -38.53 -4.20 7.49
CA LEU A 434 -39.35 -2.99 7.50
C LEU A 434 -40.40 -3.00 8.64
N THR A 435 -40.81 -1.82 9.01
CA THR A 435 -41.85 -1.64 10.06
C THR A 435 -43.21 -2.15 9.64
N ASP A 436 -43.47 -2.28 8.32
CA ASP A 436 -44.72 -2.85 7.76
C ASP A 436 -44.69 -4.39 7.67
N GLY A 437 -43.65 -5.06 8.17
CA GLY A 437 -43.51 -6.49 8.22
C GLY A 437 -42.82 -7.11 6.99
N ARG A 438 -42.55 -6.34 5.93
CA ARG A 438 -41.82 -6.82 4.75
C ARG A 438 -40.28 -6.91 5.05
N THR A 439 -39.61 -7.78 4.31
CA THR A 439 -38.13 -7.83 4.28
C THR A 439 -37.70 -7.62 2.83
N VAL A 440 -36.72 -6.74 2.64
CA VAL A 440 -36.03 -6.55 1.35
C VAL A 440 -34.57 -6.95 1.49
N GLU A 441 -34.00 -7.57 0.45
CA GLU A 441 -32.62 -8.06 0.55
C GLU A 441 -31.85 -7.89 -0.77
N LYS A 442 -30.54 -7.82 -0.67
CA LYS A 442 -29.61 -7.73 -1.79
C LYS A 442 -28.35 -8.55 -1.52
N LEU A 443 -28.07 -9.49 -2.41
CA LEU A 443 -26.80 -10.21 -2.47
C LEU A 443 -25.87 -9.50 -3.46
N VAL A 444 -24.65 -9.19 -3.02
CA VAL A 444 -23.53 -8.77 -3.88
C VAL A 444 -22.52 -9.91 -3.87
N PRO A 445 -22.42 -10.70 -4.94
CA PRO A 445 -21.59 -11.92 -4.96
C PRO A 445 -20.10 -11.65 -5.15
N ALA A 446 -19.74 -10.47 -5.70
CA ALA A 446 -18.36 -10.02 -5.87
C ALA A 446 -18.29 -8.51 -5.73
N VAL A 447 -17.29 -8.02 -4.99
CA VAL A 447 -17.07 -6.59 -4.72
C VAL A 447 -16.92 -5.80 -6.03
N ARG A 448 -17.61 -4.65 -6.12
CA ARG A 448 -17.41 -3.69 -7.20
C ARG A 448 -16.02 -3.08 -7.12
N GLY A 449 -15.33 -3.02 -8.26
CA GLY A 449 -13.94 -2.55 -8.39
C GLY A 449 -12.90 -3.66 -8.35
N THR A 450 -13.32 -4.93 -8.39
CA THR A 450 -12.43 -6.09 -8.61
C THR A 450 -12.34 -6.43 -10.10
N ALA A 451 -11.35 -7.24 -10.48
CA ALA A 451 -11.22 -7.74 -11.86
C ALA A 451 -12.47 -8.49 -12.35
N ASP A 452 -13.19 -9.17 -11.43
CA ASP A 452 -14.43 -9.89 -11.74
C ASP A 452 -15.66 -8.97 -11.85
N ASN A 453 -15.56 -7.73 -11.32
CA ASN A 453 -16.63 -6.73 -11.34
C ASN A 453 -16.02 -5.32 -11.37
N PRO A 454 -15.34 -4.94 -12.47
CA PRO A 454 -14.55 -3.71 -12.54
C PRO A 454 -15.41 -2.45 -12.52
N MET A 455 -14.91 -1.39 -11.89
CA MET A 455 -15.52 -0.06 -11.97
C MET A 455 -15.37 0.51 -13.38
N THR A 456 -16.39 1.20 -13.83
CA THR A 456 -16.32 2.02 -15.03
C THR A 456 -15.49 3.28 -14.75
N ARG A 457 -14.95 3.88 -15.81
CA ARG A 457 -14.28 5.19 -15.75
C ARG A 457 -15.11 6.24 -14.98
N SER A 458 -16.40 6.34 -15.30
CA SER A 458 -17.30 7.29 -14.62
C SER A 458 -17.45 7.02 -13.11
N GLU A 459 -17.46 5.75 -12.69
CA GLU A 459 -17.51 5.42 -11.25
C GLU A 459 -16.22 5.79 -10.53
N VAL A 460 -15.07 5.61 -11.18
CA VAL A 460 -13.77 6.07 -10.65
C VAL A 460 -13.73 7.60 -10.56
N GLU A 461 -14.21 8.31 -11.60
CA GLU A 461 -14.32 9.77 -11.59
C GLU A 461 -15.19 10.28 -10.44
N VAL A 462 -16.36 9.66 -10.21
CA VAL A 462 -17.28 10.04 -9.11
C VAL A 462 -16.60 9.86 -7.75
N LYS A 463 -15.92 8.73 -7.53
CA LYS A 463 -15.13 8.50 -6.31
C LYS A 463 -14.06 9.57 -6.14
N CYS A 464 -13.25 9.78 -7.18
CA CYS A 464 -12.13 10.72 -7.11
C CYS A 464 -12.60 12.16 -6.93
N GLN A 465 -13.74 12.54 -7.53
CA GLN A 465 -14.34 13.85 -7.32
C GLN A 465 -14.73 14.08 -5.85
N ASP A 466 -15.30 13.06 -5.18
CA ASP A 466 -15.65 13.15 -3.74
C ASP A 466 -14.40 13.34 -2.86
N LEU A 467 -13.29 12.68 -3.21
CA LEU A 467 -12.00 12.80 -2.50
C LEU A 467 -11.30 14.15 -2.73
N LEU A 468 -11.32 14.64 -3.97
CA LEU A 468 -10.53 15.79 -4.39
C LEU A 468 -11.18 17.14 -4.05
N GLN A 469 -12.52 17.25 -4.23
CA GLN A 469 -13.19 18.55 -4.20
C GLN A 469 -13.13 19.26 -2.85
N GLY A 470 -13.02 18.51 -1.75
CA GLY A 470 -12.91 19.08 -0.40
C GLY A 470 -11.58 19.80 -0.14
N VAL A 471 -10.54 19.49 -0.92
CA VAL A 471 -9.20 20.06 -0.77
C VAL A 471 -8.87 21.03 -1.92
N LEU A 472 -9.14 20.61 -3.15
CA LEU A 472 -8.75 21.36 -4.36
C LEU A 472 -9.85 22.29 -4.89
N GLY A 473 -11.10 22.10 -4.47
CA GLY A 473 -12.26 22.70 -5.11
C GLY A 473 -12.66 21.98 -6.41
N LYS A 474 -13.89 22.21 -6.88
CA LYS A 474 -14.50 21.46 -7.99
C LYS A 474 -13.73 21.61 -9.31
N ASP A 475 -13.36 22.84 -9.67
CA ASP A 475 -12.78 23.12 -11.00
C ASP A 475 -11.37 22.53 -11.13
N ARG A 476 -10.53 22.68 -10.11
CA ARG A 476 -9.19 22.11 -10.10
C ARG A 476 -9.23 20.58 -10.03
N ALA A 477 -10.18 20.00 -9.28
CA ALA A 477 -10.42 18.57 -9.27
C ALA A 477 -10.77 18.03 -10.66
N ASN A 478 -11.68 18.69 -11.38
CA ASN A 478 -12.03 18.32 -12.76
C ASN A 478 -10.84 18.41 -13.71
N LEU A 479 -10.04 19.48 -13.59
CA LEU A 479 -8.84 19.66 -14.42
C LEU A 479 -7.79 18.58 -14.14
N LEU A 480 -7.55 18.23 -12.87
CA LEU A 480 -6.65 17.14 -12.48
C LEU A 480 -7.13 15.79 -13.04
N ILE A 481 -8.41 15.45 -12.89
CA ILE A 481 -9.01 14.25 -13.45
C ILE A 481 -8.79 14.18 -14.96
N GLY A 482 -9.13 15.26 -15.68
CA GLY A 482 -8.93 15.34 -17.13
C GLY A 482 -7.46 15.21 -17.56
N THR A 483 -6.54 15.79 -16.79
CA THR A 483 -5.09 15.69 -17.05
C THR A 483 -4.57 14.26 -16.86
N ILE A 484 -5.01 13.54 -15.82
CA ILE A 484 -4.61 12.16 -15.61
C ILE A 484 -5.17 11.24 -16.70
N TRP A 485 -6.39 11.47 -17.17
CA TRP A 485 -6.92 10.72 -18.33
C TRP A 485 -6.15 10.93 -19.63
N ALA A 486 -5.49 12.08 -19.75
CA ALA A 486 -4.66 12.43 -20.92
C ALA A 486 -3.16 12.35 -20.59
N LEU A 487 -2.75 11.51 -19.65
CA LEU A 487 -1.40 11.48 -19.09
C LEU A 487 -0.32 11.25 -20.14
N GLU A 488 -0.61 10.49 -21.20
CA GLU A 488 0.30 10.25 -22.32
C GLU A 488 0.67 11.55 -23.08
N LYS A 489 -0.15 12.60 -22.98
CA LYS A 489 0.07 13.90 -23.62
C LYS A 489 0.88 14.87 -22.74
N VAL A 490 1.04 14.55 -21.46
CA VAL A 490 1.79 15.37 -20.50
C VAL A 490 3.28 15.26 -20.79
N GLN A 491 3.91 16.37 -21.17
CA GLN A 491 5.32 16.39 -21.54
C GLN A 491 6.24 16.32 -20.32
N SER A 492 5.81 16.90 -19.21
CA SER A 492 6.51 16.85 -17.92
C SER A 492 5.51 16.64 -16.78
N VAL A 493 5.74 15.63 -15.96
CA VAL A 493 4.92 15.36 -14.76
C VAL A 493 4.89 16.57 -13.79
N ARG A 494 5.88 17.47 -13.88
CA ARG A 494 5.88 18.74 -13.11
C ARG A 494 4.69 19.65 -13.42
N GLU A 495 4.01 19.47 -14.56
CA GLU A 495 2.78 20.19 -14.90
C GLU A 495 1.65 19.89 -13.90
N LEU A 496 1.67 18.73 -13.25
CA LEU A 496 0.69 18.37 -12.22
C LEU A 496 0.85 19.17 -10.92
N ARG A 497 2.00 19.78 -10.66
CA ARG A 497 2.31 20.50 -9.40
C ARG A 497 1.26 21.57 -9.08
N SER A 498 0.89 22.38 -10.05
CA SER A 498 -0.10 23.45 -9.87
C SER A 498 -1.50 22.92 -9.54
N LEU A 499 -1.79 21.68 -9.93
CA LEU A 499 -3.06 21.01 -9.68
C LEU A 499 -3.10 20.31 -8.32
N LEU A 500 -1.92 19.93 -7.78
CA LEU A 500 -1.75 19.15 -6.55
C LEU A 500 -1.37 19.99 -5.32
N SER A 501 -1.03 21.27 -5.49
CA SER A 501 -0.78 22.21 -4.38
C SER A 501 -2.07 22.65 -3.72
N SER A 502 -2.02 22.92 -2.41
CA SER A 502 -3.17 23.48 -1.65
C SER A 502 -3.23 24.99 -1.71
#